data_ab5f9b54b82b1f0e4b09c6bb85324fd5
#
_entry.id   ab5f9b54b82b1f0e4b09c6bb85324fd5
#
_cell.length_a   1.000
_cell.length_b   1.000
_cell.length_c   1.000
_cell.angle_alpha   90.00
_cell.angle_beta   90.00
_cell.angle_gamma   90.00
#
_symmetry.space_group_name_H-M   'P 1'
#
loop_
_entity.id
_entity.type
_entity.pdbx_description
1 polymer ?
#
loop_
_entity_poly.entity_id
_entity_poly.type
_entity_poly.pdbx_seq_one_letter_code
_entity_poly.pdbx_strand_id
1 'polypeptide(L)'
;QAKMVTVEDAHPRQPRCQYFGEELQMDACIHLWFGKTKTALHAAIDDATGQVVGLYFDKEETLNGYYNITHQILTKYGIPYLIKTDKRTVFEYKKKASSKVEEDTFTQYAYACKQLGIHIKTSSVPEFKPRVERLFQTLQQRLPQELRLAQISTIDEANKFLSTYIKRFNDKLALCINNNKSVFENQPSNEKINLILAILFKRVVDSGHSIKYNHHYY
;
A
#
# COMPACT_ATOMS: atom_id res chain seq x y z
N GLN A 1 7.80 -44.58 -24.50
CA GLN A 1 8.65 -44.02 -23.43
C GLN A 1 7.98 -42.77 -22.87
N ALA A 2 7.41 -42.86 -21.66
CA ALA A 2 6.83 -41.72 -20.95
C ALA A 2 7.97 -40.82 -20.48
N LYS A 3 7.98 -39.53 -20.91
CA LYS A 3 8.86 -38.52 -20.37
C LYS A 3 8.49 -38.34 -18.90
N MET A 4 9.40 -38.68 -17.99
CA MET A 4 9.33 -38.24 -16.60
C MET A 4 9.37 -36.70 -16.61
N VAL A 5 8.26 -36.09 -16.21
CA VAL A 5 8.22 -34.68 -15.89
C VAL A 5 8.90 -34.57 -14.52
N THR A 6 10.13 -34.05 -14.51
CA THR A 6 10.77 -33.62 -13.26
C THR A 6 9.90 -32.50 -12.68
N VAL A 7 9.34 -32.75 -11.51
CA VAL A 7 8.71 -31.70 -10.69
C VAL A 7 9.84 -30.73 -10.34
N GLU A 8 9.92 -29.62 -11.06
CA GLU A 8 10.78 -28.51 -10.66
C GLU A 8 10.41 -28.13 -9.23
N ASP A 9 11.41 -27.98 -8.40
CA ASP A 9 11.31 -27.74 -6.95
C ASP A 9 10.26 -26.66 -6.66
N ALA A 10 9.16 -27.09 -6.06
CA ALA A 10 8.17 -26.15 -5.54
C ALA A 10 8.90 -25.26 -4.52
N HIS A 11 9.06 -23.98 -4.86
CA HIS A 11 9.71 -23.01 -3.97
C HIS A 11 9.12 -23.13 -2.56
N PRO A 12 9.97 -23.34 -1.53
CA PRO A 12 9.49 -23.56 -0.17
C PRO A 12 8.64 -22.35 0.24
N ARG A 13 7.47 -22.63 0.82
CA ARG A 13 6.58 -21.55 1.32
C ARG A 13 7.34 -20.72 2.32
N GLN A 14 7.45 -19.41 2.08
CA GLN A 14 8.03 -18.50 3.06
C GLN A 14 7.24 -18.60 4.37
N PRO A 15 7.93 -18.81 5.52
CA PRO A 15 7.26 -18.82 6.82
C PRO A 15 6.57 -17.49 7.06
N ARG A 16 5.49 -17.50 7.84
CA ARG A 16 4.82 -16.27 8.27
C ARG A 16 5.60 -15.61 9.39
N CYS A 17 5.48 -14.30 9.47
CA CYS A 17 5.87 -13.57 10.67
C CYS A 17 5.08 -14.06 11.89
N GLN A 18 5.62 -13.86 13.08
CA GLN A 18 5.03 -14.37 14.29
C GLN A 18 3.97 -13.43 14.87
N TYR A 19 4.15 -12.11 14.70
CA TYR A 19 3.33 -11.11 15.38
C TYR A 19 2.55 -10.23 14.41
N PHE A 20 1.34 -9.85 14.79
CA PHE A 20 0.52 -8.89 14.05
C PHE A 20 1.19 -7.52 14.05
N GLY A 21 1.41 -6.95 12.85
CA GLY A 21 2.11 -5.68 12.65
C GLY A 21 3.63 -5.79 12.52
N GLU A 22 4.20 -7.00 12.58
CA GLU A 22 5.63 -7.23 12.38
C GLU A 22 6.06 -6.94 10.95
N GLU A 23 5.29 -7.41 9.97
CA GLU A 23 5.51 -7.17 8.55
C GLU A 23 4.20 -6.95 7.82
N LEU A 24 4.09 -5.82 7.14
CA LEU A 24 3.03 -5.55 6.19
C LEU A 24 3.56 -5.64 4.77
N GLN A 25 2.85 -6.33 3.89
CA GLN A 25 3.14 -6.33 2.45
C GLN A 25 2.18 -5.37 1.76
N MET A 26 2.73 -4.47 0.96
CA MET A 26 2.00 -3.36 0.37
C MET A 26 2.28 -3.27 -1.12
N ASP A 27 1.23 -3.08 -1.92
CA ASP A 27 1.31 -2.97 -3.38
C ASP A 27 0.09 -2.31 -3.97
N ALA A 28 0.12 -2.02 -5.29
CA ALA A 28 -1.01 -1.56 -6.06
C ALA A 28 -1.26 -2.46 -7.28
N CYS A 29 -2.52 -2.69 -7.62
CA CYS A 29 -2.92 -3.48 -8.77
C CYS A 29 -3.87 -2.70 -9.68
N ILE A 30 -3.45 -2.50 -10.94
CA ILE A 30 -4.27 -1.87 -11.97
C ILE A 30 -5.11 -2.95 -12.64
N HIS A 31 -6.42 -2.81 -12.52
CA HIS A 31 -7.38 -3.77 -13.08
C HIS A 31 -8.70 -3.07 -13.43
N LEU A 32 -9.55 -3.75 -14.20
CA LEU A 32 -10.94 -3.31 -14.43
C LEU A 32 -11.79 -3.73 -13.24
N TRP A 33 -11.74 -2.92 -12.16
CA TRP A 33 -12.43 -3.23 -10.92
C TRP A 33 -13.93 -2.94 -10.99
N PHE A 34 -14.29 -1.83 -11.63
CA PHE A 34 -15.67 -1.38 -11.87
C PHE A 34 -15.72 -0.43 -13.07
N GLY A 35 -16.92 -0.18 -13.59
CA GLY A 35 -17.10 0.72 -14.73
C GLY A 35 -16.46 0.20 -16.02
N LYS A 36 -15.89 1.10 -16.83
CA LYS A 36 -15.29 0.81 -18.14
C LYS A 36 -13.79 1.13 -18.20
N THR A 37 -13.23 1.75 -17.19
CA THR A 37 -11.83 2.18 -17.10
C THR A 37 -11.08 1.39 -16.05
N LYS A 38 -9.81 1.07 -16.33
CA LYS A 38 -8.92 0.50 -15.33
C LYS A 38 -8.63 1.53 -14.24
N THR A 39 -8.63 1.10 -12.99
CA THR A 39 -8.25 1.88 -11.81
C THR A 39 -7.23 1.09 -10.99
N ALA A 40 -6.46 1.76 -10.16
CA ALA A 40 -5.53 1.12 -9.26
C ALA A 40 -6.17 0.87 -7.89
N LEU A 41 -6.06 -0.35 -7.38
CA LEU A 41 -6.37 -0.68 -6.00
C LEU A 41 -5.06 -0.81 -5.22
N HIS A 42 -4.84 0.08 -4.27
CA HIS A 42 -3.75 -0.02 -3.31
C HIS A 42 -4.18 -0.93 -2.17
N ALA A 43 -3.30 -1.82 -1.75
CA ALA A 43 -3.61 -2.81 -0.71
C ALA A 43 -2.45 -2.98 0.26
N ALA A 44 -2.78 -3.23 1.52
CA ALA A 44 -1.84 -3.67 2.54
C ALA A 44 -2.41 -4.88 3.28
N ILE A 45 -1.56 -5.90 3.46
CA ILE A 45 -1.89 -7.15 4.15
C ILE A 45 -0.82 -7.45 5.19
N ASP A 46 -1.24 -7.91 6.36
CA ASP A 46 -0.34 -8.38 7.40
C ASP A 46 0.16 -9.80 7.10
N ASP A 47 1.47 -10.02 7.16
CA ASP A 47 2.09 -11.31 6.83
C ASP A 47 1.71 -12.39 7.85
N ALA A 48 1.68 -12.06 9.13
CA ALA A 48 1.39 -13.01 10.21
C ALA A 48 -0.04 -13.55 10.12
N THR A 49 -1.02 -12.67 10.10
CA THR A 49 -2.45 -13.01 10.21
C THR A 49 -3.15 -13.18 8.86
N GLY A 50 -2.60 -12.61 7.79
CA GLY A 50 -3.29 -12.49 6.51
C GLY A 50 -4.46 -11.50 6.54
N GLN A 51 -4.57 -10.65 7.59
CA GLN A 51 -5.57 -9.60 7.63
C GLN A 51 -5.24 -8.50 6.62
N VAL A 52 -6.23 -8.09 5.86
CA VAL A 52 -6.17 -6.88 5.06
C VAL A 52 -6.29 -5.69 6.01
N VAL A 53 -5.25 -4.86 6.06
CA VAL A 53 -5.17 -3.72 6.99
C VAL A 53 -5.42 -2.37 6.31
N GLY A 54 -5.44 -2.34 4.97
CA GLY A 54 -5.79 -1.15 4.19
C GLY A 54 -6.12 -1.49 2.74
N LEU A 55 -7.15 -0.83 2.19
CA LEU A 55 -7.52 -0.85 0.78
C LEU A 55 -7.94 0.56 0.35
N TYR A 56 -7.50 0.98 -0.84
CA TYR A 56 -7.88 2.29 -1.39
C TYR A 56 -7.80 2.29 -2.92
N PHE A 57 -8.86 2.75 -3.57
CA PHE A 57 -8.89 2.99 -5.02
C PHE A 57 -8.39 4.38 -5.38
N ASP A 58 -7.57 4.44 -6.43
CA ASP A 58 -7.21 5.68 -7.10
C ASP A 58 -7.26 5.49 -8.62
N LYS A 59 -7.17 6.57 -9.41
CA LYS A 59 -7.18 6.50 -10.87
C LYS A 59 -6.02 5.65 -11.40
N GLU A 60 -4.87 5.79 -10.79
CA GLU A 60 -3.63 5.09 -11.10
C GLU A 60 -2.84 4.80 -9.81
N GLU A 61 -1.70 4.14 -9.91
CA GLU A 61 -0.81 3.93 -8.77
C GLU A 61 -0.18 5.28 -8.36
N THR A 62 -0.52 5.77 -7.17
CA THR A 62 -0.14 7.10 -6.68
C THR A 62 0.40 7.09 -5.26
N LEU A 63 1.19 8.13 -4.92
CA LEU A 63 1.58 8.40 -3.54
C LEU A 63 0.35 8.62 -2.64
N ASN A 64 -0.68 9.31 -3.17
CA ASN A 64 -1.94 9.52 -2.45
C ASN A 64 -2.60 8.20 -2.05
N GLY A 65 -2.62 7.21 -2.95
CA GLY A 65 -3.15 5.88 -2.64
C GLY A 65 -2.39 5.20 -1.51
N TYR A 66 -1.05 5.23 -1.54
CA TYR A 66 -0.22 4.69 -0.47
C TYR A 66 -0.39 5.44 0.84
N TYR A 67 -0.52 6.77 0.82
CA TYR A 67 -0.80 7.56 2.02
C TYR A 67 -2.16 7.23 2.63
N ASN A 68 -3.19 7.03 1.80
CA ASN A 68 -4.52 6.66 2.29
C ASN A 68 -4.53 5.30 3.00
N ILE A 69 -3.88 4.26 2.42
CA ILE A 69 -3.80 2.96 3.11
C ILE A 69 -2.93 3.04 4.37
N THR A 70 -1.85 3.83 4.36
CA THR A 70 -1.03 4.07 5.55
C THR A 70 -1.81 4.80 6.63
N HIS A 71 -2.61 5.81 6.26
CA HIS A 71 -3.51 6.50 7.18
C HIS A 71 -4.51 5.53 7.84
N GLN A 72 -5.11 4.61 7.05
CA GLN A 72 -6.00 3.57 7.58
C GLN A 72 -5.29 2.68 8.62
N ILE A 73 -4.04 2.28 8.34
CA ILE A 73 -3.23 1.45 9.23
C ILE A 73 -2.94 2.21 10.53
N LEU A 74 -2.39 3.43 10.42
CA LEU A 74 -1.99 4.24 11.58
C LEU A 74 -3.18 4.57 12.50
N THR A 75 -4.33 4.91 11.92
CA THR A 75 -5.52 5.30 12.70
C THR A 75 -6.25 4.13 13.34
N LYS A 76 -6.11 2.92 12.78
CA LYS A 76 -6.84 1.75 13.28
C LYS A 76 -5.99 0.82 14.14
N TYR A 77 -4.72 0.67 13.80
CA TYR A 77 -3.83 -0.32 14.43
C TYR A 77 -2.61 0.30 15.10
N GLY A 78 -2.12 1.43 14.60
CA GLY A 78 -0.88 2.05 15.04
C GLY A 78 0.26 1.92 14.02
N ILE A 79 1.49 2.08 14.49
CA ILE A 79 2.70 2.07 13.67
C ILE A 79 3.20 0.62 13.50
N PRO A 80 3.27 0.07 12.27
CA PRO A 80 3.83 -1.26 12.02
C PRO A 80 5.37 -1.21 12.10
N TYR A 81 5.98 -2.35 12.39
CA TYR A 81 7.45 -2.43 12.44
C TYR A 81 8.09 -2.34 11.06
N LEU A 82 7.58 -3.09 10.08
CA LEU A 82 8.17 -3.22 8.74
C LEU A 82 7.11 -3.18 7.64
N ILE A 83 7.41 -2.46 6.56
CA ILE A 83 6.64 -2.51 5.31
C ILE A 83 7.53 -3.06 4.19
N LYS A 84 7.04 -4.11 3.50
CA LYS A 84 7.60 -4.62 2.25
C LYS A 84 6.84 -4.08 1.06
N THR A 85 7.57 -3.56 0.06
CA THR A 85 7.00 -2.98 -1.16
C THR A 85 7.98 -3.10 -2.33
N ASP A 86 7.53 -2.82 -3.56
CA ASP A 86 8.41 -2.82 -4.75
C ASP A 86 9.29 -1.58 -4.81
N LYS A 87 10.41 -1.72 -5.55
CA LYS A 87 11.26 -0.58 -5.94
C LYS A 87 10.64 0.31 -7.03
N ARG A 88 9.32 0.31 -7.17
CA ARG A 88 8.67 1.07 -8.23
C ARG A 88 8.65 2.57 -7.96
N THR A 89 8.37 3.32 -8.99
CA THR A 89 8.45 4.78 -9.15
C THR A 89 7.84 5.65 -8.05
N VAL A 90 6.93 5.13 -7.25
CA VAL A 90 6.39 5.86 -6.09
C VAL A 90 7.43 6.00 -4.98
N PHE A 91 8.38 5.06 -4.94
CA PHE A 91 9.43 4.99 -3.94
C PHE A 91 10.80 5.46 -4.47
N GLU A 92 10.99 5.42 -5.81
CA GLU A 92 12.20 5.88 -6.49
C GLU A 92 11.82 6.70 -7.73
N TYR A 93 11.63 8.01 -7.59
CA TYR A 93 11.42 8.88 -8.73
C TYR A 93 12.74 9.11 -9.47
N LYS A 94 13.07 8.27 -10.45
CA LYS A 94 14.14 8.55 -11.41
C LYS A 94 13.63 9.49 -12.48
N LYS A 95 13.95 10.77 -12.36
CA LYS A 95 13.80 11.73 -13.46
C LYS A 95 14.57 11.23 -14.69
N LYS A 96 13.88 10.85 -15.74
CA LYS A 96 14.43 10.45 -17.06
C LYS A 96 14.94 11.67 -17.84
N ALA A 97 15.69 12.58 -17.28
CA ALA A 97 16.42 13.63 -18.01
C ALA A 97 17.25 14.48 -17.06
N SER A 98 18.40 14.02 -16.64
CA SER A 98 19.64 14.79 -16.52
C SER A 98 20.75 13.87 -16.00
N SER A 99 21.90 13.97 -16.60
CA SER A 99 23.13 13.21 -16.31
C SER A 99 23.84 13.66 -15.02
N LYS A 100 23.13 14.11 -14.02
CA LYS A 100 23.61 14.31 -12.66
C LYS A 100 22.77 13.46 -11.75
N VAL A 101 23.38 12.41 -11.21
CA VAL A 101 22.87 11.61 -10.10
C VAL A 101 22.80 12.57 -8.92
N GLU A 102 21.63 13.18 -8.69
CA GLU A 102 21.35 13.79 -7.41
C GLU A 102 21.01 12.63 -6.47
N GLU A 103 21.88 12.39 -5.50
CA GLU A 103 21.77 11.39 -4.43
C GLU A 103 20.58 11.65 -3.48
N ASP A 104 19.70 12.59 -3.78
CA ASP A 104 18.58 13.03 -2.95
C ASP A 104 17.20 12.58 -3.46
N THR A 105 17.08 11.39 -4.01
CA THR A 105 15.73 10.83 -4.25
C THR A 105 15.21 10.11 -3.02
N PHE A 106 15.10 10.82 -1.92
CA PHE A 106 14.20 10.46 -0.84
C PHE A 106 12.79 10.50 -1.40
N THR A 107 12.22 9.35 -1.70
CA THR A 107 10.81 9.32 -2.06
C THR A 107 10.00 9.83 -0.87
N GLN A 108 8.99 10.62 -1.13
CA GLN A 108 8.17 11.20 -0.06
C GLN A 108 7.60 10.12 0.87
N TYR A 109 7.27 8.94 0.32
CA TYR A 109 6.79 7.83 1.12
C TYR A 109 7.86 7.28 2.08
N ALA A 110 9.08 7.07 1.61
CA ALA A 110 10.19 6.62 2.45
C ALA A 110 10.51 7.65 3.56
N TYR A 111 10.44 8.93 3.22
CA TYR A 111 10.59 10.01 4.19
C TYR A 111 9.50 9.99 5.28
N ALA A 112 8.23 9.83 4.88
CA ALA A 112 7.12 9.72 5.82
C ALA A 112 7.28 8.49 6.74
N CYS A 113 7.64 7.33 6.19
CA CYS A 113 7.89 6.13 6.97
C CYS A 113 9.05 6.31 7.95
N LYS A 114 10.14 6.96 7.53
CA LYS A 114 11.27 7.27 8.42
C LYS A 114 10.85 8.16 9.59
N GLN A 115 10.00 9.17 9.36
CA GLN A 115 9.49 10.03 10.43
C GLN A 115 8.59 9.28 11.42
N LEU A 116 7.93 8.20 10.96
CA LEU A 116 7.10 7.34 11.77
C LEU A 116 7.89 6.21 12.47
N GLY A 117 9.19 6.04 12.17
CA GLY A 117 9.98 4.92 12.67
C GLY A 117 9.70 3.59 11.95
N ILE A 118 8.97 3.61 10.83
CA ILE A 118 8.64 2.40 10.07
C ILE A 118 9.83 1.98 9.20
N HIS A 119 10.28 0.74 9.33
CA HIS A 119 11.28 0.17 8.45
C HIS A 119 10.66 -0.15 7.09
N ILE A 120 11.40 0.13 6.00
CA ILE A 120 11.00 -0.25 4.64
C ILE A 120 12.00 -1.26 4.08
N LYS A 121 11.49 -2.35 3.51
CA LYS A 121 12.25 -3.23 2.64
C LYS A 121 11.68 -3.21 1.24
N THR A 122 12.55 -3.04 0.24
CA THR A 122 12.17 -3.06 -1.18
C THR A 122 12.92 -4.15 -1.92
N SER A 123 12.27 -4.79 -2.88
CA SER A 123 12.88 -5.75 -3.78
C SER A 123 12.21 -5.70 -5.14
N SER A 124 12.96 -6.06 -6.17
CA SER A 124 12.45 -6.31 -7.52
C SER A 124 12.20 -7.80 -7.80
N VAL A 125 12.45 -8.67 -6.81
CA VAL A 125 12.25 -10.12 -6.94
C VAL A 125 10.76 -10.43 -6.78
N PRO A 126 10.13 -11.15 -7.73
CA PRO A 126 8.68 -11.44 -7.68
C PRO A 126 8.23 -12.10 -6.38
N GLU A 127 8.99 -13.08 -5.85
CA GLU A 127 8.60 -13.83 -4.65
C GLU A 127 8.75 -13.03 -3.34
N PHE A 128 9.08 -11.76 -3.42
CA PHE A 128 9.32 -10.92 -2.24
C PHE A 128 8.06 -10.60 -1.43
N LYS A 129 6.91 -10.52 -2.12
CA LYS A 129 5.61 -10.13 -1.52
C LYS A 129 4.49 -11.13 -1.82
N PRO A 130 4.62 -12.40 -1.49
CA PRO A 130 3.69 -13.45 -1.94
C PRO A 130 2.28 -13.29 -1.34
N ARG A 131 2.12 -12.59 -0.20
CA ARG A 131 0.82 -12.44 0.46
C ARG A 131 -0.05 -11.41 -0.27
N VAL A 132 0.51 -10.24 -0.59
CA VAL A 132 -0.25 -9.20 -1.30
C VAL A 132 -0.55 -9.62 -2.75
N GLU A 133 0.34 -10.35 -3.40
CA GLU A 133 0.07 -10.92 -4.73
C GLU A 133 -1.11 -11.90 -4.71
N ARG A 134 -1.13 -12.82 -3.75
CA ARG A 134 -2.25 -13.75 -3.57
C ARG A 134 -3.52 -13.02 -3.17
N LEU A 135 -3.42 -11.95 -2.37
CA LEU A 135 -4.55 -11.10 -2.05
C LEU A 135 -5.17 -10.52 -3.33
N PHE A 136 -4.36 -9.95 -4.23
CA PHE A 136 -4.87 -9.40 -5.49
C PHE A 136 -5.53 -10.46 -6.37
N GLN A 137 -4.97 -11.66 -6.46
CA GLN A 137 -5.62 -12.77 -7.19
C GLN A 137 -7.02 -13.06 -6.62
N THR A 138 -7.17 -13.07 -5.30
CA THR A 138 -8.46 -13.29 -4.64
C THR A 138 -9.41 -12.11 -4.86
N LEU A 139 -8.92 -10.88 -4.75
CA LEU A 139 -9.72 -9.68 -4.94
C LEU A 139 -10.21 -9.54 -6.38
N GLN A 140 -9.38 -9.83 -7.38
CA GLN A 140 -9.76 -9.78 -8.79
C GLN A 140 -10.92 -10.73 -9.13
N GLN A 141 -11.00 -11.86 -8.45
CA GLN A 141 -12.09 -12.82 -8.65
C GLN A 141 -13.40 -12.41 -7.96
N ARG A 142 -13.34 -11.67 -6.85
CA ARG A 142 -14.50 -11.40 -5.97
C ARG A 142 -14.97 -9.96 -6.00
N LEU A 143 -14.05 -9.02 -5.82
CA LEU A 143 -14.39 -7.62 -5.59
C LEU A 143 -15.16 -6.97 -6.76
N PRO A 144 -14.84 -7.22 -8.05
CA PRO A 144 -15.60 -6.65 -9.16
C PRO A 144 -17.08 -7.07 -9.15
N GLN A 145 -17.36 -8.30 -8.73
CA GLN A 145 -18.73 -8.79 -8.64
C GLN A 145 -19.50 -8.12 -7.50
N GLU A 146 -18.86 -7.96 -6.34
CA GLU A 146 -19.49 -7.28 -5.17
C GLU A 146 -19.72 -5.79 -5.45
N LEU A 147 -18.78 -5.10 -6.10
CA LEU A 147 -18.94 -3.71 -6.52
C LEU A 147 -20.11 -3.55 -7.51
N ARG A 148 -20.24 -4.47 -8.47
CA ARG A 148 -21.36 -4.48 -9.42
C ARG A 148 -22.70 -4.73 -8.73
N LEU A 149 -22.78 -5.68 -7.81
CA LEU A 149 -23.99 -5.96 -7.04
C LEU A 149 -24.40 -4.76 -6.17
N ALA A 150 -23.43 -4.01 -5.66
CA ALA A 150 -23.67 -2.79 -4.91
C ALA A 150 -23.90 -1.56 -5.80
N GLN A 151 -23.96 -1.72 -7.15
CA GLN A 151 -24.17 -0.66 -8.15
C GLN A 151 -23.13 0.47 -8.07
N ILE A 152 -21.92 0.16 -7.66
CA ILE A 152 -20.83 1.13 -7.51
C ILE A 152 -20.18 1.40 -8.86
N SER A 153 -20.06 2.69 -9.20
CA SER A 153 -19.52 3.16 -10.48
C SER A 153 -18.42 4.20 -10.37
N THR A 154 -18.22 4.79 -9.20
CA THR A 154 -17.22 5.84 -8.95
C THR A 154 -16.18 5.40 -7.93
N ILE A 155 -14.97 6.01 -7.98
CA ILE A 155 -13.90 5.76 -7.03
C ILE A 155 -14.32 6.12 -5.60
N ASP A 156 -15.05 7.22 -5.42
CA ASP A 156 -15.49 7.68 -4.10
C ASP A 156 -16.48 6.72 -3.46
N GLU A 157 -17.44 6.21 -4.23
CA GLU A 157 -18.38 5.17 -3.77
C GLU A 157 -17.62 3.88 -3.42
N ALA A 158 -16.68 3.47 -4.29
CA ALA A 158 -15.87 2.28 -4.08
C ALA A 158 -15.04 2.40 -2.78
N ASN A 159 -14.41 3.54 -2.53
CA ASN A 159 -13.64 3.76 -1.30
C ASN A 159 -14.52 3.72 -0.04
N LYS A 160 -15.74 4.25 -0.09
CA LYS A 160 -16.71 4.12 1.02
C LYS A 160 -17.08 2.66 1.26
N PHE A 161 -17.31 1.90 0.19
CA PHE A 161 -17.64 0.47 0.26
C PHE A 161 -16.51 -0.36 0.87
N LEU A 162 -15.24 -0.05 0.55
CA LEU A 162 -14.08 -0.80 1.02
C LEU A 162 -13.99 -0.86 2.55
N SER A 163 -14.47 0.14 3.28
CA SER A 163 -14.44 0.18 4.74
C SER A 163 -15.21 -0.99 5.37
N THR A 164 -16.38 -1.31 4.84
CA THR A 164 -17.19 -2.45 5.27
C THR A 164 -16.74 -3.77 4.65
N TYR A 165 -16.20 -3.70 3.42
CA TYR A 165 -15.69 -4.86 2.71
C TYR A 165 -14.50 -5.49 3.44
N ILE A 166 -13.51 -4.70 3.88
CA ILE A 166 -12.33 -5.17 4.62
C ILE A 166 -12.77 -6.00 5.84
N LYS A 167 -13.74 -5.52 6.61
CA LYS A 167 -14.24 -6.24 7.79
C LYS A 167 -14.77 -7.61 7.38
N ARG A 168 -15.72 -7.66 6.43
CA ARG A 168 -16.31 -8.92 5.95
C ARG A 168 -15.27 -9.87 5.34
N PHE A 169 -14.28 -9.32 4.63
CA PHE A 169 -13.19 -10.11 4.05
C PHE A 169 -12.34 -10.75 5.14
N ASN A 170 -11.93 -9.99 6.13
CA ASN A 170 -11.11 -10.46 7.24
C ASN A 170 -11.85 -11.50 8.09
N ASP A 171 -13.13 -11.27 8.40
CA ASP A 171 -13.96 -12.23 9.17
C ASP A 171 -14.04 -13.61 8.48
N LYS A 172 -13.94 -13.65 7.15
CA LYS A 172 -14.06 -14.90 6.38
C LYS A 172 -12.71 -15.55 6.06
N LEU A 173 -11.64 -14.79 5.84
CA LEU A 173 -10.42 -15.25 5.20
C LEU A 173 -9.15 -15.02 6.02
N ALA A 174 -9.17 -14.16 7.03
CA ALA A 174 -8.04 -13.99 7.93
C ALA A 174 -7.86 -15.24 8.80
N LEU A 175 -6.61 -15.52 9.15
CA LEU A 175 -6.31 -16.65 10.03
C LEU A 175 -6.72 -16.30 11.46
N CYS A 176 -7.49 -17.18 12.09
CA CYS A 176 -7.75 -17.14 13.53
C CYS A 176 -6.49 -17.61 14.27
N ILE A 177 -5.57 -16.70 14.54
CA ILE A 177 -4.39 -17.02 15.33
C ILE A 177 -4.66 -16.60 16.77
N ASN A 178 -4.92 -17.57 17.61
CA ASN A 178 -5.42 -17.38 18.99
C ASN A 178 -4.45 -16.68 19.96
N ASN A 179 -3.21 -16.36 19.57
CA ASN A 179 -2.19 -15.78 20.44
C ASN A 179 -1.34 -14.70 19.79
N ASN A 180 -1.83 -14.00 18.77
CA ASN A 180 -1.02 -12.97 18.15
C ASN A 180 -0.95 -11.74 19.05
N LYS A 181 0.17 -11.65 19.77
CA LYS A 181 0.59 -10.36 20.32
C LYS A 181 0.76 -9.40 19.14
N SER A 182 0.15 -8.23 19.26
CA SER A 182 0.39 -7.12 18.33
C SER A 182 1.70 -6.46 18.70
N VAL A 183 2.50 -6.13 17.67
CA VAL A 183 3.71 -5.30 17.81
C VAL A 183 3.54 -3.93 17.19
N PHE A 184 2.31 -3.57 16.81
CA PHE A 184 2.02 -2.20 16.45
C PHE A 184 2.34 -1.27 17.61
N GLU A 185 3.11 -0.22 17.34
CA GLU A 185 3.34 0.84 18.32
C GLU A 185 2.13 1.76 18.44
N ASN A 186 2.10 2.56 19.50
CA ASN A 186 0.99 3.46 19.80
C ASN A 186 0.67 4.37 18.61
N GLN A 187 -0.62 4.54 18.37
CA GLN A 187 -1.15 5.40 17.33
C GLN A 187 -0.68 6.85 17.54
N PRO A 188 -0.10 7.51 16.50
CA PRO A 188 0.21 8.94 16.55
C PRO A 188 -1.07 9.78 16.60
N SER A 189 -0.98 11.04 17.05
CA SER A 189 -2.13 11.93 16.96
C SER A 189 -2.55 12.17 15.50
N ASN A 190 -3.82 12.41 15.26
CA ASN A 190 -4.33 12.69 13.91
C ASN A 190 -3.62 13.88 13.25
N GLU A 191 -3.28 14.90 14.01
CA GLU A 191 -2.51 16.05 13.52
C GLU A 191 -1.12 15.63 13.02
N LYS A 192 -0.41 14.80 13.79
CA LYS A 192 0.89 14.27 13.41
C LYS A 192 0.80 13.38 12.18
N ILE A 193 -0.21 12.51 12.09
CA ILE A 193 -0.45 11.67 10.91
C ILE A 193 -0.66 12.55 9.67
N ASN A 194 -1.55 13.54 9.73
CA ASN A 194 -1.86 14.42 8.61
C ASN A 194 -0.65 15.24 8.16
N LEU A 195 0.18 15.70 9.11
CA LEU A 195 1.40 16.44 8.80
C LEU A 195 2.44 15.55 8.09
N ILE A 196 2.63 14.32 8.56
CA ILE A 196 3.63 13.40 8.00
C ILE A 196 3.17 12.86 6.63
N LEU A 197 1.89 12.54 6.46
CA LEU A 197 1.32 12.04 5.21
C LEU A 197 0.90 13.17 4.26
N ALA A 198 1.41 14.39 4.43
CA ALA A 198 1.21 15.49 3.50
C ALA A 198 2.09 15.31 2.25
N ILE A 199 1.53 15.63 1.08
CA ILE A 199 2.31 15.65 -0.17
C ILE A 199 3.18 16.91 -0.18
N LEU A 200 4.49 16.73 -0.25
CA LEU A 200 5.46 17.79 -0.21
C LEU A 200 5.78 18.32 -1.62
N PHE A 201 5.73 19.63 -1.80
CA PHE A 201 6.12 20.30 -3.04
C PHE A 201 7.27 21.26 -2.78
N LYS A 202 8.38 21.08 -3.52
CA LYS A 202 9.48 22.02 -3.50
C LYS A 202 9.06 23.31 -4.24
N ARG A 203 9.18 24.46 -3.60
CA ARG A 203 8.90 25.77 -4.17
C ARG A 203 10.07 26.72 -3.89
N VAL A 204 10.25 27.69 -4.77
CA VAL A 204 11.22 28.77 -4.59
C VAL A 204 10.45 29.96 -4.06
N VAL A 205 10.97 30.57 -3.00
CA VAL A 205 10.49 31.87 -2.49
C VAL A 205 11.00 32.93 -3.45
N ASP A 206 10.14 33.80 -3.93
CA ASP A 206 10.52 34.89 -4.80
C ASP A 206 11.16 36.06 -4.04
N SER A 207 11.64 37.08 -4.77
CA SER A 207 12.23 38.27 -4.15
C SER A 207 11.26 39.08 -3.30
N GLY A 208 9.96 38.88 -3.44
CA GLY A 208 8.88 39.45 -2.64
C GLY A 208 8.52 38.63 -1.41
N HIS A 209 9.32 37.60 -1.05
CA HIS A 209 9.10 36.72 0.07
C HIS A 209 7.78 35.94 -0.02
N SER A 210 7.30 35.71 -1.25
CA SER A 210 6.08 34.94 -1.49
C SER A 210 6.34 33.59 -2.17
N ILE A 211 5.41 32.64 -1.98
CA ILE A 211 5.42 31.31 -2.60
C ILE A 211 4.19 31.21 -3.51
N LYS A 212 4.40 30.91 -4.79
CA LYS A 212 3.29 30.64 -5.72
C LYS A 212 2.94 29.16 -5.74
N TYR A 213 1.67 28.85 -5.44
CA TYR A 213 1.12 27.51 -5.51
C TYR A 213 -0.30 27.54 -6.10
N ASN A 214 -0.57 26.72 -7.14
CA ASN A 214 -1.87 26.66 -7.83
C ASN A 214 -2.45 28.04 -8.20
N HIS A 215 -1.60 28.92 -8.76
CA HIS A 215 -1.93 30.31 -9.14
C HIS A 215 -2.23 31.26 -7.97
N HIS A 216 -2.09 30.83 -6.72
CA HIS A 216 -2.21 31.66 -5.53
C HIS A 216 -0.83 31.98 -4.96
N TYR A 217 -0.72 33.16 -4.35
CA TYR A 217 0.47 33.60 -3.60
C TYR A 217 0.20 33.48 -2.11
N TYR A 218 1.21 33.00 -1.37
CA TYR A 218 1.19 32.79 0.08
C TYR A 218 2.35 33.52 0.73
#